data_4e1e053d14556846a57d3519e2648b97
#
_entry.id   4e1e053d14556846a57d3519e2648b97
#
_cell.length_a   1.000
_cell.length_b   1.000
_cell.length_c   1.000
_cell.angle_alpha   90.00
_cell.angle_beta   90.00
_cell.angle_gamma   90.00
#
_symmetry.space_group_name_H-M   'P 1'
#
loop_
_entity.id
_entity.type
_entity.pdbx_description
1 polymer ?
#
loop_
_entity_poly.entity_id
_entity_poly.type
_entity_poly.pdbx_seq_one_letter_code
_entity_poly.pdbx_strand_id
1 'polypeptide(L)'
;MRRILCLLVVALLFGLAAPAWAAAPQVGQAAPAFHLQDQNGHWLQPSDFHGQWLVLYFYPKDFTPGCTTEVCTFRDDIAKLRKAGAKVVGISLDDVKSHADFARKYHVPFPLLSDADTTVAAAYGVLASRGGSHYARRTTFLIDPQGKVAKVYEDVDPEKNSAQVLADLAALKAAG
;
A
#
# COMPACT_ATOMS: atom_id res chain seq x y z
N MET A 1 45.04 -48.91 32.22
CA MET A 1 43.87 -48.82 31.29
C MET A 1 43.04 -47.61 31.69
N ARG A 2 43.26 -46.45 31.05
CA ARG A 2 42.52 -45.18 31.34
C ARG A 2 41.54 -44.95 30.18
N ARG A 3 40.21 -45.10 30.45
CA ARG A 3 39.14 -44.78 29.48
C ARG A 3 38.92 -43.26 29.52
N ILE A 4 39.26 -42.59 28.44
CA ILE A 4 38.97 -41.17 28.19
C ILE A 4 37.54 -41.11 27.65
N LEU A 5 36.64 -40.51 28.43
CA LEU A 5 35.24 -40.25 28.05
C LEU A 5 35.18 -38.89 27.33
N CYS A 6 35.04 -38.90 26.00
CA CYS A 6 34.80 -37.70 25.20
C CYS A 6 33.34 -37.27 25.36
N LEU A 7 33.08 -36.19 26.09
CA LEU A 7 31.79 -35.49 26.12
C LEU A 7 31.71 -34.56 24.92
N LEU A 8 30.87 -34.95 23.93
CA LEU A 8 30.46 -34.09 22.83
C LEU A 8 29.42 -33.07 23.34
N VAL A 9 29.84 -31.82 23.52
CA VAL A 9 28.92 -30.71 23.79
C VAL A 9 28.37 -30.24 22.46
N VAL A 10 27.13 -30.62 22.13
CA VAL A 10 26.39 -30.08 21.01
C VAL A 10 25.80 -28.74 21.43
N ALA A 11 26.44 -27.65 21.03
CA ALA A 11 25.91 -26.29 21.22
C ALA A 11 24.78 -26.07 20.20
N LEU A 12 23.53 -26.13 20.65
CA LEU A 12 22.37 -25.68 19.90
C LEU A 12 22.42 -24.14 19.77
N LEU A 13 22.86 -23.63 18.63
CA LEU A 13 22.73 -22.23 18.28
C LEU A 13 21.25 -21.97 17.92
N PHE A 14 20.46 -21.55 18.91
CA PHE A 14 19.19 -20.90 18.67
C PHE A 14 19.47 -19.52 18.06
N GLY A 15 19.41 -19.45 16.72
CA GLY A 15 19.40 -18.17 16.02
C GLY A 15 18.13 -17.41 16.39
N LEU A 16 18.24 -16.34 17.18
CA LEU A 16 17.19 -15.36 17.33
C LEU A 16 16.99 -14.68 15.98
N ALA A 17 15.99 -15.15 15.22
CA ALA A 17 15.49 -14.40 14.05
C ALA A 17 14.87 -13.09 14.58
N ALA A 18 15.59 -11.98 14.44
CA ALA A 18 15.02 -10.66 14.65
C ALA A 18 13.83 -10.50 13.67
N PRO A 19 12.70 -9.88 14.08
CA PRO A 19 11.63 -9.58 13.16
C PRO A 19 12.20 -8.67 12.06
N ALA A 20 12.37 -9.21 10.87
CA ALA A 20 12.70 -8.41 9.69
C ALA A 20 11.46 -7.55 9.42
N TRP A 21 11.54 -6.28 9.73
CA TRP A 21 10.57 -5.30 9.22
C TRP A 21 10.65 -5.41 7.70
N ALA A 22 9.53 -5.78 7.10
CA ALA A 22 9.49 -5.97 5.67
C ALA A 22 9.96 -4.68 4.99
N ALA A 23 11.03 -4.78 4.21
CA ALA A 23 11.44 -3.69 3.36
C ALA A 23 10.31 -3.38 2.37
N ALA A 24 10.12 -2.10 2.05
CA ALA A 24 9.13 -1.71 1.05
C ALA A 24 9.33 -2.53 -0.24
N PRO A 25 8.26 -2.99 -0.89
CA PRO A 25 8.37 -3.79 -2.11
C PRO A 25 9.06 -2.97 -3.21
N GLN A 26 10.04 -3.58 -3.86
CA GLN A 26 10.82 -2.95 -4.92
C GLN A 26 10.15 -3.16 -6.28
N VAL A 27 10.48 -2.29 -7.24
CA VAL A 27 10.05 -2.45 -8.65
C VAL A 27 10.42 -3.85 -9.17
N GLY A 28 9.46 -4.51 -9.81
CA GLY A 28 9.57 -5.88 -10.32
C GLY A 28 9.17 -6.97 -9.32
N GLN A 29 9.06 -6.66 -8.02
CA GLN A 29 8.59 -7.62 -7.02
C GLN A 29 7.06 -7.71 -7.01
N ALA A 30 6.53 -8.84 -6.54
CA ALA A 30 5.09 -8.97 -6.29
C ALA A 30 4.67 -7.97 -5.20
N ALA A 31 3.55 -7.29 -5.44
CA ALA A 31 2.93 -6.43 -4.44
C ALA A 31 2.47 -7.28 -3.24
N PRO A 32 2.73 -6.85 -2.00
CA PRO A 32 2.24 -7.56 -0.82
C PRO A 32 0.73 -7.75 -0.84
N ALA A 33 0.29 -8.90 -0.34
CA ALA A 33 -1.14 -9.21 -0.24
C ALA A 33 -1.82 -8.30 0.80
N PHE A 34 -3.10 -8.04 0.57
CA PHE A 34 -3.99 -7.40 1.53
C PHE A 34 -5.37 -8.07 1.51
N HIS A 35 -6.11 -7.96 2.60
CA HIS A 35 -7.51 -8.33 2.68
C HIS A 35 -8.19 -7.36 3.64
N LEU A 36 -8.74 -6.28 3.11
CA LEU A 36 -9.23 -5.12 3.86
C LEU A 36 -10.64 -4.75 3.44
N GLN A 37 -11.37 -4.11 4.35
CA GLN A 37 -12.71 -3.57 4.05
C GLN A 37 -12.63 -2.18 3.42
N ASP A 38 -13.49 -1.96 2.43
CA ASP A 38 -13.71 -0.63 1.87
C ASP A 38 -14.70 0.19 2.74
N GLN A 39 -14.96 1.43 2.36
CA GLN A 39 -15.90 2.33 3.01
C GLN A 39 -17.36 1.84 3.03
N ASN A 40 -17.69 0.79 2.30
CA ASN A 40 -19.02 0.17 2.28
C ASN A 40 -19.05 -1.16 3.04
N GLY A 41 -17.93 -1.57 3.63
CA GLY A 41 -17.78 -2.84 4.34
C GLY A 41 -17.51 -4.05 3.42
N HIS A 42 -17.25 -3.85 2.14
CA HIS A 42 -16.89 -4.94 1.23
C HIS A 42 -15.41 -5.28 1.39
N TRP A 43 -15.11 -6.58 1.46
CA TRP A 43 -13.74 -7.07 1.49
C TRP A 43 -13.12 -7.05 0.11
N LEU A 44 -11.92 -6.49 0.00
CA LEU A 44 -11.13 -6.41 -1.23
C LEU A 44 -9.73 -6.97 -1.01
N GLN A 45 -9.18 -7.57 -2.08
CA GLN A 45 -7.86 -8.20 -2.10
C GLN A 45 -7.19 -7.97 -3.48
N PRO A 46 -5.87 -8.19 -3.64
CA PRO A 46 -5.17 -7.91 -4.90
C PRO A 46 -5.73 -8.67 -6.11
N SER A 47 -6.26 -9.88 -5.92
CA SER A 47 -6.83 -10.67 -7.02
C SER A 47 -8.05 -10.01 -7.69
N ASP A 48 -8.75 -9.11 -6.99
CA ASP A 48 -9.91 -8.38 -7.53
C ASP A 48 -9.50 -7.35 -8.59
N PHE A 49 -8.19 -7.09 -8.71
CA PHE A 49 -7.59 -6.14 -9.66
C PHE A 49 -6.73 -6.82 -10.73
N HIS A 50 -6.65 -8.16 -10.75
CA HIS A 50 -5.84 -8.88 -11.75
C HIS A 50 -6.25 -8.52 -13.18
N GLY A 51 -5.28 -8.43 -14.08
CA GLY A 51 -5.48 -8.04 -15.47
C GLY A 51 -5.65 -6.52 -15.68
N GLN A 52 -5.60 -5.71 -14.61
CA GLN A 52 -5.71 -4.25 -14.66
C GLN A 52 -4.53 -3.61 -13.94
N TRP A 53 -4.18 -2.41 -14.36
CA TRP A 53 -3.26 -1.58 -13.58
C TRP A 53 -3.94 -1.14 -12.29
N LEU A 54 -3.20 -1.15 -11.19
CA LEU A 54 -3.68 -0.71 -9.88
C LEU A 54 -2.82 0.44 -9.36
N VAL A 55 -3.45 1.57 -9.11
CA VAL A 55 -2.89 2.69 -8.36
C VAL A 55 -3.26 2.50 -6.90
N LEU A 56 -2.33 2.03 -6.09
CA LEU A 56 -2.51 1.81 -4.66
C LEU A 56 -1.78 2.92 -3.90
N TYR A 57 -2.52 3.86 -3.32
CA TYR A 57 -1.91 4.96 -2.59
C TYR A 57 -2.21 4.88 -1.09
N PHE A 58 -1.15 5.04 -0.30
CA PHE A 58 -1.23 5.17 1.16
C PHE A 58 -1.23 6.63 1.54
N TYR A 59 -2.06 6.99 2.52
CA TYR A 59 -2.16 8.35 3.02
C TYR A 59 -2.32 8.39 4.55
N PRO A 60 -1.87 9.48 5.21
CA PRO A 60 -1.81 9.54 6.67
C PRO A 60 -3.15 9.45 7.39
N LYS A 61 -4.17 10.22 6.95
CA LYS A 61 -5.42 10.31 7.70
C LYS A 61 -6.52 11.03 6.92
N ASP A 62 -7.74 10.51 7.02
CA ASP A 62 -8.96 11.15 6.52
C ASP A 62 -9.10 12.59 7.03
N PHE A 63 -9.76 13.43 6.25
CA PHE A 63 -10.10 14.82 6.56
C PHE A 63 -8.91 15.78 6.81
N THR A 64 -7.67 15.33 6.68
CA THR A 64 -6.52 16.25 6.72
C THR A 64 -6.38 16.99 5.39
N PRO A 65 -5.86 18.23 5.38
CA PRO A 65 -5.82 19.04 4.14
C PRO A 65 -5.14 18.35 2.96
N GLY A 66 -3.91 17.83 3.15
CA GLY A 66 -3.18 17.16 2.07
C GLY A 66 -3.84 15.87 1.58
N CYS A 67 -4.47 15.08 2.48
CA CYS A 67 -5.18 13.86 2.09
C CYS A 67 -6.48 14.19 1.37
N THR A 68 -7.15 15.28 1.77
CA THR A 68 -8.33 15.78 1.05
C THR A 68 -7.95 16.24 -0.36
N THR A 69 -6.85 16.96 -0.51
CA THR A 69 -6.34 17.36 -1.83
C THR A 69 -6.08 16.12 -2.70
N GLU A 70 -5.34 15.13 -2.19
CA GLU A 70 -4.97 13.93 -2.95
C GLU A 70 -6.18 13.10 -3.40
N VAL A 71 -7.13 12.85 -2.50
CA VAL A 71 -8.35 12.11 -2.86
C VAL A 71 -9.17 12.87 -3.91
N CYS A 72 -9.22 14.20 -3.83
CA CYS A 72 -9.91 15.03 -4.81
C CYS A 72 -9.21 15.01 -6.18
N THR A 73 -7.87 15.08 -6.25
CA THR A 73 -7.16 14.98 -7.53
C THR A 73 -7.36 13.61 -8.19
N PHE A 74 -7.31 12.52 -7.44
CA PHE A 74 -7.63 11.20 -7.97
C PHE A 74 -9.09 11.07 -8.41
N ARG A 75 -10.03 11.64 -7.64
CA ARG A 75 -11.45 11.68 -8.03
C ARG A 75 -11.64 12.42 -9.36
N ASP A 76 -11.04 13.57 -9.50
CA ASP A 76 -11.21 14.43 -10.68
C ASP A 76 -10.57 13.81 -11.94
N ASP A 77 -9.48 13.04 -11.76
CA ASP A 77 -8.82 12.31 -12.84
C ASP A 77 -9.33 10.88 -13.04
N ILE A 78 -10.33 10.42 -12.27
CA ILE A 78 -10.76 9.01 -12.27
C ILE A 78 -11.20 8.51 -13.66
N ALA A 79 -11.85 9.36 -14.46
CA ALA A 79 -12.28 9.01 -15.81
C ALA A 79 -11.08 8.76 -16.73
N LYS A 80 -10.01 9.56 -16.61
CA LYS A 80 -8.76 9.41 -17.35
C LYS A 80 -8.03 8.13 -16.94
N LEU A 81 -7.93 7.86 -15.62
CA LEU A 81 -7.31 6.66 -15.08
C LEU A 81 -8.04 5.39 -15.54
N ARG A 82 -9.37 5.37 -15.47
CA ARG A 82 -10.19 4.25 -15.97
C ARG A 82 -10.01 4.04 -17.48
N LYS A 83 -9.98 5.11 -18.26
CA LYS A 83 -9.73 5.03 -19.72
C LYS A 83 -8.32 4.49 -20.00
N ALA A 84 -7.35 4.81 -19.16
CA ALA A 84 -5.99 4.24 -19.22
C ALA A 84 -5.91 2.79 -18.72
N GLY A 85 -7.01 2.18 -18.26
CA GLY A 85 -7.06 0.79 -17.76
C GLY A 85 -6.56 0.64 -16.33
N ALA A 86 -6.60 1.71 -15.54
CA ALA A 86 -6.17 1.68 -14.14
C ALA A 86 -7.35 1.79 -13.17
N LYS A 87 -7.27 1.04 -12.08
CA LYS A 87 -8.09 1.18 -10.88
C LYS A 87 -7.33 2.00 -9.83
N VAL A 88 -8.06 2.73 -9.00
CA VAL A 88 -7.49 3.50 -7.88
C VAL A 88 -8.03 2.93 -6.58
N VAL A 89 -7.15 2.76 -5.60
CA VAL A 89 -7.47 2.32 -4.23
C VAL A 89 -6.63 3.14 -3.26
N GLY A 90 -7.28 3.74 -2.28
CA GLY A 90 -6.61 4.42 -1.17
C GLY A 90 -6.56 3.51 0.06
N ILE A 91 -5.51 3.62 0.86
CA ILE A 91 -5.36 2.90 2.14
C ILE A 91 -4.90 3.89 3.21
N SER A 92 -5.57 3.89 4.36
CA SER A 92 -5.07 4.52 5.58
C SER A 92 -5.38 3.67 6.81
N LEU A 93 -4.95 4.10 7.98
CA LEU A 93 -5.23 3.40 9.25
C LEU A 93 -6.58 3.82 9.86
N ASP A 94 -7.33 4.69 9.19
CA ASP A 94 -8.67 5.08 9.64
C ASP A 94 -9.66 3.90 9.51
N ASP A 95 -10.72 3.92 10.30
CA ASP A 95 -11.72 2.86 10.28
C ASP A 95 -12.72 3.02 9.10
N VAL A 96 -13.48 1.95 8.83
CA VAL A 96 -14.48 1.90 7.76
C VAL A 96 -15.49 3.05 7.86
N LYS A 97 -15.89 3.43 9.09
CA LYS A 97 -16.85 4.53 9.27
C LYS A 97 -16.25 5.88 8.88
N SER A 98 -15.00 6.14 9.25
CA SER A 98 -14.28 7.35 8.84
C SER A 98 -14.19 7.44 7.32
N HIS A 99 -13.78 6.34 6.67
CA HIS A 99 -13.73 6.25 5.22
C HIS A 99 -15.09 6.47 4.55
N ALA A 100 -16.17 5.94 5.12
CA ALA A 100 -17.53 6.16 4.61
C ALA A 100 -17.92 7.65 4.68
N ASP A 101 -17.62 8.31 5.80
CA ASP A 101 -17.90 9.74 5.98
C ASP A 101 -17.03 10.60 5.05
N PHE A 102 -15.75 10.23 4.89
CA PHE A 102 -14.80 10.92 4.02
C PHE A 102 -15.20 10.78 2.54
N ALA A 103 -15.46 9.54 2.08
CA ALA A 103 -15.88 9.25 0.71
C ALA A 103 -17.18 9.97 0.37
N ARG A 104 -18.17 9.96 1.27
CA ARG A 104 -19.44 10.65 1.08
C ARG A 104 -19.25 12.16 0.96
N LYS A 105 -18.45 12.77 1.85
CA LYS A 105 -18.22 14.22 1.87
C LYS A 105 -17.55 14.71 0.59
N TYR A 106 -16.60 13.95 0.06
CA TYR A 106 -15.81 14.35 -1.11
C TYR A 106 -16.20 13.62 -2.40
N HIS A 107 -17.31 12.86 -2.38
CA HIS A 107 -17.84 12.12 -3.54
C HIS A 107 -16.80 11.21 -4.19
N VAL A 108 -16.07 10.44 -3.38
CA VAL A 108 -14.99 9.55 -3.83
C VAL A 108 -15.58 8.32 -4.54
N PRO A 109 -15.27 8.09 -5.85
CA PRO A 109 -15.88 7.02 -6.65
C PRO A 109 -15.02 5.75 -6.74
N PHE A 110 -14.10 5.54 -5.79
CA PHE A 110 -13.20 4.39 -5.73
C PHE A 110 -13.03 3.93 -4.27
N PRO A 111 -12.52 2.69 -4.04
CA PRO A 111 -12.36 2.15 -2.69
C PRO A 111 -11.33 2.92 -1.85
N LEU A 112 -11.69 3.15 -0.58
CA LEU A 112 -10.81 3.55 0.51
C LEU A 112 -10.79 2.40 1.52
N LEU A 113 -9.63 1.77 1.73
CA LEU A 113 -9.49 0.55 2.53
C LEU A 113 -8.94 0.86 3.93
N SER A 114 -9.57 0.24 4.93
CA SER A 114 -9.21 0.40 6.33
C SER A 114 -8.14 -0.62 6.75
N ASP A 115 -6.92 -0.15 7.01
CA ASP A 115 -5.81 -0.92 7.59
C ASP A 115 -5.63 -0.57 9.08
N ALA A 116 -6.74 -0.67 9.85
CA ALA A 116 -6.77 -0.26 11.26
C ALA A 116 -5.81 -1.09 12.14
N ASP A 117 -5.44 -2.30 11.73
CA ASP A 117 -4.46 -3.16 12.41
C ASP A 117 -3.01 -2.93 11.96
N THR A 118 -2.78 -2.03 11.02
CA THR A 118 -1.45 -1.60 10.51
C THR A 118 -0.67 -2.65 9.72
N THR A 119 -1.24 -3.83 9.48
CA THR A 119 -0.50 -4.97 8.91
C THR A 119 -0.10 -4.74 7.46
N VAL A 120 -0.97 -4.11 6.67
CA VAL A 120 -0.70 -3.82 5.26
C VAL A 120 0.28 -2.66 5.11
N ALA A 121 0.12 -1.59 5.88
CA ALA A 121 1.08 -0.48 5.90
C ALA A 121 2.49 -0.94 6.31
N ALA A 122 2.58 -1.88 7.26
CA ALA A 122 3.85 -2.51 7.64
C ALA A 122 4.44 -3.35 6.49
N ALA A 123 3.62 -4.19 5.83
CA ALA A 123 4.06 -5.03 4.72
C ALA A 123 4.56 -4.23 3.51
N TYR A 124 3.94 -3.07 3.25
CA TYR A 124 4.38 -2.14 2.22
C TYR A 124 5.52 -1.21 2.66
N GLY A 125 6.00 -1.34 3.92
CA GLY A 125 7.10 -0.52 4.45
C GLY A 125 6.75 0.96 4.64
N VAL A 126 5.45 1.29 4.67
CA VAL A 126 4.97 2.68 4.79
C VAL A 126 4.47 3.03 6.18
N LEU A 127 4.42 2.07 7.11
CA LEU A 127 4.02 2.33 8.49
C LEU A 127 5.03 3.27 9.16
N ALA A 128 4.53 4.32 9.80
CA ALA A 128 5.31 5.28 10.55
C ALA A 128 4.63 5.63 11.89
N SER A 129 5.40 6.25 12.78
CA SER A 129 4.90 6.69 14.08
C SER A 129 5.34 8.12 14.37
N ARG A 130 4.46 8.90 14.98
CA ARG A 130 4.77 10.23 15.49
C ARG A 130 3.97 10.50 16.76
N GLY A 131 4.65 10.88 17.84
CA GLY A 131 3.99 11.21 19.10
C GLY A 131 3.16 10.06 19.69
N GLY A 132 3.59 8.80 19.49
CA GLY A 132 2.87 7.62 20.00
C GLY A 132 1.70 7.15 19.13
N SER A 133 1.38 7.86 18.04
CA SER A 133 0.34 7.46 17.09
C SER A 133 0.95 6.90 15.80
N HIS A 134 0.33 5.85 15.24
CA HIS A 134 0.70 5.29 13.94
C HIS A 134 -0.04 5.99 12.78
N TYR A 135 0.60 6.02 11.62
CA TYR A 135 0.01 6.49 10.38
C TYR A 135 0.72 5.84 9.17
N ALA A 136 0.08 5.83 8.02
CA ALA A 136 0.73 5.45 6.77
C ALA A 136 1.43 6.67 6.16
N ARG A 137 2.72 6.53 5.79
CA ARG A 137 3.42 7.55 4.99
C ARG A 137 2.75 7.66 3.62
N ARG A 138 2.70 8.90 3.09
CA ARG A 138 2.16 9.15 1.76
C ARG A 138 3.07 8.53 0.71
N THR A 139 2.62 7.41 0.14
CA THR A 139 3.38 6.63 -0.84
C THR A 139 2.41 6.02 -1.82
N THR A 140 2.68 6.11 -3.11
CA THR A 140 1.85 5.49 -4.14
C THR A 140 2.63 4.39 -4.84
N PHE A 141 1.98 3.25 -5.01
CA PHE A 141 2.49 2.12 -5.79
C PHE A 141 1.67 1.98 -7.06
N LEU A 142 2.33 1.98 -8.21
CA LEU A 142 1.72 1.58 -9.46
C LEU A 142 2.02 0.10 -9.68
N ILE A 143 0.97 -0.71 -9.72
CA ILE A 143 1.04 -2.17 -9.81
C ILE A 143 0.54 -2.59 -11.18
N ASP A 144 1.30 -3.46 -11.85
CA ASP A 144 0.99 -3.95 -13.19
C ASP A 144 -0.15 -5.01 -13.18
N PRO A 145 -0.70 -5.38 -14.36
CA PRO A 145 -1.76 -6.39 -14.46
C PRO A 145 -1.37 -7.80 -13.94
N GLN A 146 -0.09 -8.06 -13.74
CA GLN A 146 0.45 -9.30 -13.19
C GLN A 146 0.64 -9.25 -11.67
N GLY A 147 0.28 -8.12 -11.03
CA GLY A 147 0.39 -7.91 -9.58
C GLY A 147 1.80 -7.57 -9.12
N LYS A 148 2.68 -7.10 -10.01
CA LYS A 148 4.03 -6.64 -9.66
C LYS A 148 4.09 -5.13 -9.53
N VAL A 149 4.93 -4.63 -8.64
CA VAL A 149 5.21 -3.21 -8.51
C VAL A 149 5.96 -2.73 -9.75
N ALA A 150 5.33 -1.86 -10.53
CA ALA A 150 5.94 -1.24 -11.71
C ALA A 150 6.63 0.09 -11.37
N LYS A 151 6.12 0.83 -10.39
CA LYS A 151 6.71 2.09 -9.91
C LYS A 151 6.30 2.38 -8.47
N VAL A 152 7.19 3.06 -7.74
CA VAL A 152 6.93 3.58 -6.39
C VAL A 152 7.13 5.09 -6.41
N TYR A 153 6.21 5.82 -5.80
CA TYR A 153 6.28 7.26 -5.60
C TYR A 153 6.39 7.51 -4.09
N GLU A 154 7.57 7.90 -3.65
CA GLU A 154 7.84 8.37 -2.31
C GLU A 154 7.72 9.91 -2.26
N ASP A 155 7.53 10.49 -1.08
CA ASP A 155 7.42 11.95 -0.88
C ASP A 155 6.43 12.63 -1.85
N VAL A 156 5.26 12.01 -1.99
CA VAL A 156 4.22 12.40 -2.93
C VAL A 156 3.69 13.80 -2.65
N ASP A 157 3.68 14.65 -3.69
CA ASP A 157 2.91 15.90 -3.70
C ASP A 157 1.43 15.60 -3.98
N PRO A 158 0.52 15.85 -3.02
CA PRO A 158 -0.91 15.54 -3.16
C PRO A 158 -1.59 16.19 -4.37
N GLU A 159 -1.08 17.34 -4.83
CA GLU A 159 -1.65 18.08 -5.96
C GLU A 159 -1.22 17.50 -7.31
N LYS A 160 -0.12 16.72 -7.35
CA LYS A 160 0.50 16.27 -8.61
C LYS A 160 0.47 14.78 -8.81
N ASN A 161 0.16 14.00 -7.77
CA ASN A 161 0.32 12.55 -7.80
C ASN A 161 -0.52 11.88 -8.89
N SER A 162 -1.80 12.23 -9.05
CA SER A 162 -2.66 11.63 -10.09
C SER A 162 -2.14 11.89 -11.50
N ALA A 163 -1.65 13.11 -11.76
CA ALA A 163 -1.09 13.48 -13.06
C ALA A 163 0.24 12.74 -13.34
N GLN A 164 1.12 12.60 -12.33
CA GLN A 164 2.35 11.82 -12.44
C GLN A 164 2.07 10.34 -12.76
N VAL A 165 1.11 9.75 -12.04
CA VAL A 165 0.69 8.36 -12.28
C VAL A 165 0.14 8.19 -13.69
N LEU A 166 -0.68 9.11 -14.20
CA LEU A 166 -1.22 9.07 -15.57
C LEU A 166 -0.11 9.12 -16.62
N ALA A 167 0.88 10.00 -16.44
CA ALA A 167 2.01 10.13 -17.37
C ALA A 167 2.87 8.85 -17.39
N ASP A 168 3.20 8.32 -16.22
CA ASP A 168 4.00 7.10 -16.11
C ASP A 168 3.27 5.85 -16.61
N LEU A 169 1.96 5.75 -16.35
CA LEU A 169 1.13 4.67 -16.88
C LEU A 169 1.13 4.67 -18.42
N ALA A 170 1.04 5.84 -19.04
CA ALA A 170 1.11 5.96 -20.49
C ALA A 170 2.48 5.51 -21.03
N ALA A 171 3.58 5.93 -20.38
CA ALA A 171 4.95 5.55 -20.75
C ALA A 171 5.19 4.03 -20.59
N LEU A 172 4.78 3.44 -19.47
CA LEU A 172 4.95 2.00 -19.22
C LEU A 172 4.17 1.14 -20.19
N LYS A 173 2.96 1.56 -20.57
CA LYS A 173 2.14 0.85 -21.58
C LYS A 173 2.67 0.98 -22.99
N ALA A 174 3.45 2.01 -23.30
CA ALA A 174 4.08 2.18 -24.60
C ALA A 174 5.38 1.38 -24.73
N ALA A 175 5.99 0.98 -23.60
CA ALA A 175 7.26 0.25 -23.54
C ALA A 175 7.10 -1.28 -23.51
N GLY A 176 5.92 -1.80 -23.27
CA GLY A 176 5.60 -3.23 -23.21
C GLY A 176 4.66 -3.67 -24.30
#